data_7d075e4a31a8673507872b9b314d12be
#
_entry.id   7d075e4a31a8673507872b9b314d12be
#
_cell.length_a   1.000
_cell.length_b   1.000
_cell.length_c   1.000
_cell.angle_alpha   90.00
_cell.angle_beta   90.00
_cell.angle_gamma   90.00
#
_symmetry.space_group_name_H-M   'P 1'
#
loop_
_entity.id
_entity.type
_entity.pdbx_description
1 polymer ?
#
loop_
_entity_poly.entity_id
_entity_poly.type
_entity_poly.pdbx_seq_one_letter_code
_entity_poly.pdbx_strand_id
1 'polypeptide(L)'
;MRGGLKEKRRTHHISILVKNKTGLKNLYEIISRSYLKYFKRNPTIPKSLLMEYREGLIIGSACEAGEVFEAVLRGKSDTELKRIASFYDYLEIMPLANNHFLLDNGTVRSEESLRNLNRRIVQLGEELGKPVVATCDVHFLDPEQEIFRRILLAAKKFSDADKAMPLYYRTTVEMLDEFAYLGPEKAQEVVVTNTNAIADSVEVFELLPKDLYPPKIENSAQQLKDLVYG
;
A
#
# COMPACT_ATOMS: atom_id res chain seq x y z
N MET A 1 13.35 36.69 15.89
CA MET A 1 12.21 35.80 15.69
C MET A 1 12.53 34.89 14.50
N ARG A 2 12.85 33.62 14.73
CA ARG A 2 13.13 32.65 13.64
C ARG A 2 11.81 32.04 13.26
N GLY A 3 11.26 32.41 12.11
CA GLY A 3 10.10 31.77 11.50
C GLY A 3 10.45 30.33 11.14
N GLY A 4 10.01 29.38 11.95
CA GLY A 4 10.11 27.97 11.62
C GLY A 4 9.32 27.69 10.34
N LEU A 5 10.00 27.34 9.27
CA LEU A 5 9.39 26.77 8.09
C LEU A 5 8.54 25.57 8.55
N LYS A 6 7.22 25.69 8.48
CA LYS A 6 6.31 24.54 8.68
C LYS A 6 6.67 23.53 7.60
N GLU A 7 7.40 22.49 7.96
CA GLU A 7 7.64 21.34 7.09
C GLU A 7 6.27 20.87 6.57
N LYS A 8 6.09 20.93 5.26
CA LYS A 8 4.85 20.53 4.61
C LYS A 8 4.67 19.04 4.91
N ARG A 9 3.74 18.68 5.80
CA ARG A 9 3.47 17.28 6.15
C ARG A 9 3.16 16.52 4.87
N ARG A 10 4.04 15.57 4.53
CA ARG A 10 3.86 14.68 3.39
C ARG A 10 2.94 13.54 3.79
N THR A 11 2.18 13.08 2.84
CA THR A 11 1.42 11.83 2.93
C THR A 11 2.17 10.74 2.18
N HIS A 12 2.14 9.52 2.69
CA HIS A 12 2.75 8.35 2.08
C HIS A 12 1.71 7.26 1.91
N HIS A 13 1.92 6.39 0.94
CA HIS A 13 1.14 5.18 0.80
C HIS A 13 1.48 4.19 1.91
N ILE A 14 0.52 3.34 2.24
CA ILE A 14 0.64 2.29 3.23
C ILE A 14 -0.27 1.13 2.83
N SER A 15 0.22 -0.09 2.98
CA SER A 15 -0.57 -1.30 2.80
C SER A 15 -1.12 -1.74 4.16
N ILE A 16 -2.43 -2.00 4.23
CA ILE A 16 -3.08 -2.49 5.45
C ILE A 16 -3.84 -3.75 5.11
N LEU A 17 -3.41 -4.88 5.67
CA LEU A 17 -4.09 -6.15 5.55
C LEU A 17 -4.87 -6.45 6.82
N VAL A 18 -6.06 -7.02 6.65
CA VAL A 18 -6.89 -7.46 7.78
C VAL A 18 -6.50 -8.88 8.15
N LYS A 19 -6.01 -9.06 9.36
CA LYS A 19 -5.60 -10.37 9.87
C LYS A 19 -6.78 -11.20 10.38
N ASN A 20 -7.75 -10.54 11.03
CA ASN A 20 -8.89 -11.21 11.67
C ASN A 20 -10.08 -10.25 11.83
N LYS A 21 -11.14 -10.74 12.46
CA LYS A 21 -12.39 -9.98 12.65
C LYS A 21 -12.22 -8.70 13.47
N THR A 22 -11.30 -8.68 14.43
CA THR A 22 -10.95 -7.46 15.19
C THR A 22 -10.32 -6.44 14.27
N GLY A 23 -9.35 -6.86 13.42
CA GLY A 23 -8.73 -6.02 12.41
C GLY A 23 -9.73 -5.45 11.41
N LEU A 24 -10.73 -6.24 10.99
CA LEU A 24 -11.79 -5.75 10.10
C LEU A 24 -12.56 -4.58 10.73
N LYS A 25 -12.96 -4.72 11.98
CA LYS A 25 -13.64 -3.65 12.73
C LYS A 25 -12.75 -2.42 12.84
N ASN A 26 -11.49 -2.61 13.19
CA ASN A 26 -10.52 -1.54 13.34
C ASN A 26 -10.27 -0.82 12.01
N LEU A 27 -10.19 -1.55 10.90
CA LEU A 27 -10.07 -0.95 9.57
C LEU A 27 -11.28 -0.07 9.23
N TYR A 28 -12.51 -0.52 9.53
CA TYR A 28 -13.71 0.30 9.31
C TYR A 28 -13.69 1.60 10.12
N GLU A 29 -13.23 1.56 11.37
CA GLU A 29 -13.04 2.76 12.19
C GLU A 29 -12.00 3.71 11.59
N ILE A 30 -10.86 3.19 11.15
CA ILE A 30 -9.80 3.97 10.50
C ILE A 30 -10.32 4.64 9.23
N ILE A 31 -11.00 3.88 8.35
CA ILE A 31 -11.56 4.41 7.10
C ILE A 31 -12.60 5.49 7.42
N SER A 32 -13.55 5.22 8.30
CA SER A 32 -14.59 6.18 8.69
C SER A 32 -13.99 7.49 9.19
N ARG A 33 -13.02 7.42 10.10
CA ARG A 33 -12.35 8.61 10.63
C ARG A 33 -11.50 9.32 9.57
N SER A 34 -10.90 8.60 8.62
CA SER A 34 -10.14 9.21 7.53
C SER A 34 -11.01 10.11 6.64
N TYR A 35 -12.26 9.71 6.42
CA TYR A 35 -13.23 10.49 5.66
C TYR A 35 -13.92 11.58 6.48
N LEU A 36 -14.34 11.28 7.70
CA LEU A 36 -15.13 12.22 8.51
C LEU A 36 -14.29 13.27 9.23
N LYS A 37 -13.04 12.92 9.62
CA LYS A 37 -12.21 13.78 10.47
C LYS A 37 -10.92 14.25 9.79
N TYR A 38 -10.33 13.42 8.95
CA TYR A 38 -9.00 13.66 8.39
C TYR A 38 -9.01 13.87 6.87
N PHE A 39 -10.19 14.01 6.28
CA PHE A 39 -10.32 14.34 4.86
C PHE A 39 -9.88 15.79 4.59
N LYS A 40 -9.02 15.94 3.58
CA LYS A 40 -8.64 17.26 3.06
C LYS A 40 -8.92 17.29 1.57
N ARG A 41 -7.91 16.99 0.74
CA ARG A 41 -8.08 16.72 -0.68
C ARG A 41 -8.38 15.23 -0.93
N ASN A 42 -7.75 14.38 -0.12
CA ASN A 42 -7.96 12.94 -0.06
C ASN A 42 -8.11 12.51 1.41
N PRO A 43 -8.72 11.34 1.70
CA PRO A 43 -8.71 10.78 3.04
C PRO A 43 -7.27 10.47 3.46
N THR A 44 -6.91 10.81 4.68
CA THR A 44 -5.58 10.56 5.24
C THR A 44 -5.69 9.88 6.60
N ILE A 45 -4.68 9.10 6.95
CA ILE A 45 -4.63 8.36 8.21
C ILE A 45 -3.41 8.84 9.00
N PRO A 46 -3.60 9.57 10.12
CA PRO A 46 -2.49 9.85 11.02
C PRO A 46 -1.89 8.57 11.59
N LYS A 47 -0.56 8.47 11.71
CA LYS A 47 0.10 7.31 12.34
C LYS A 47 -0.42 7.02 13.75
N SER A 48 -0.76 8.05 14.53
CA SER A 48 -1.35 7.90 15.86
C SER A 48 -2.69 7.17 15.85
N LEU A 49 -3.54 7.48 14.86
CA LEU A 49 -4.81 6.76 14.68
C LEU A 49 -4.57 5.30 14.29
N LEU A 50 -3.63 5.05 13.37
CA LEU A 50 -3.30 3.70 12.98
C LEU A 50 -2.71 2.88 14.13
N MET A 51 -1.93 3.50 15.02
CA MET A 51 -1.42 2.84 16.22
C MET A 51 -2.54 2.52 17.23
N GLU A 52 -3.54 3.40 17.39
CA GLU A 52 -4.69 3.20 18.27
C GLU A 52 -5.54 1.99 17.84
N TYR A 53 -5.66 1.76 16.53
CA TYR A 53 -6.47 0.68 15.93
C TYR A 53 -5.64 -0.43 15.26
N ARG A 54 -4.39 -0.60 15.69
CA ARG A 54 -3.46 -1.55 15.04
C ARG A 54 -3.80 -3.03 15.25
N GLU A 55 -4.50 -3.36 16.32
CA GLU A 55 -4.82 -4.76 16.65
C GLU A 55 -5.58 -5.46 15.51
N GLY A 56 -5.13 -6.66 15.15
CA GLY A 56 -5.70 -7.46 14.05
C GLY A 56 -5.39 -6.94 12.64
N LEU A 57 -4.47 -5.98 12.51
CA LEU A 57 -3.99 -5.47 11.22
C LEU A 57 -2.52 -5.87 11.01
N ILE A 58 -2.14 -6.06 9.75
CA ILE A 58 -0.77 -6.23 9.28
C ILE A 58 -0.45 -5.05 8.37
N ILE A 59 0.64 -4.35 8.66
CA ILE A 59 0.97 -3.08 8.02
C ILE A 59 2.24 -3.21 7.19
N GLY A 60 2.10 -2.99 5.88
CA GLY A 60 3.19 -3.01 4.91
C GLY A 60 3.67 -1.62 4.50
N SER A 61 4.91 -1.55 4.01
CA SER A 61 5.56 -0.29 3.64
C SER A 61 5.09 0.29 2.31
N ALA A 62 4.28 -0.44 1.56
CA ALA A 62 3.73 -0.09 0.25
C ALA A 62 4.80 0.17 -0.85
N CYS A 63 4.40 0.90 -1.89
CA CYS A 63 5.14 1.15 -3.12
C CYS A 63 6.19 2.28 -3.00
N GLU A 64 6.63 2.81 -4.13
CA GLU A 64 7.58 3.94 -4.22
C GLU A 64 7.07 5.22 -3.56
N ALA A 65 5.75 5.37 -3.45
CA ALA A 65 5.11 6.46 -2.70
C ALA A 65 5.03 6.18 -1.18
N GLY A 66 5.54 5.04 -0.72
CA GLY A 66 5.66 4.67 0.68
C GLY A 66 6.82 5.39 1.39
N GLU A 67 6.70 5.53 2.70
CA GLU A 67 7.70 6.27 3.51
C GLU A 67 9.06 5.58 3.51
N VAL A 68 9.12 4.24 3.51
CA VAL A 68 10.39 3.49 3.54
C VAL A 68 11.13 3.68 2.22
N PHE A 69 10.48 3.46 1.08
CA PHE A 69 11.12 3.64 -0.22
C PHE A 69 11.61 5.08 -0.41
N GLU A 70 10.78 6.07 -0.08
CA GLU A 70 11.16 7.48 -0.19
C GLU A 70 12.34 7.82 0.72
N ALA A 71 12.41 7.25 1.93
CA ALA A 71 13.50 7.46 2.86
C ALA A 71 14.83 6.88 2.34
N VAL A 72 14.79 5.68 1.75
CA VAL A 72 15.95 5.04 1.11
C VAL A 72 16.40 5.86 -0.12
N LEU A 73 15.46 6.23 -0.99
CA LEU A 73 15.72 7.03 -2.19
C LEU A 73 16.41 8.38 -1.84
N ARG A 74 16.04 8.98 -0.72
CA ARG A 74 16.63 10.25 -0.23
C ARG A 74 17.94 10.07 0.51
N GLY A 75 18.45 8.86 0.65
CA GLY A 75 19.70 8.59 1.36
C GLY A 75 19.66 8.99 2.85
N LYS A 76 18.51 8.75 3.53
CA LYS A 76 18.43 9.00 4.98
C LYS A 76 19.39 8.12 5.74
N SER A 77 19.82 8.58 6.93
CA SER A 77 20.72 7.83 7.78
C SER A 77 20.14 6.50 8.22
N ASP A 78 21.00 5.51 8.50
CA ASP A 78 20.58 4.17 8.96
C ASP A 78 19.70 4.24 10.20
N THR A 79 20.00 5.13 11.13
CA THR A 79 19.17 5.37 12.32
C THR A 79 17.75 5.81 11.95
N GLU A 80 17.62 6.73 10.99
CA GLU A 80 16.30 7.19 10.53
C GLU A 80 15.57 6.10 9.75
N LEU A 81 16.27 5.36 8.87
CA LEU A 81 15.70 4.24 8.12
C LEU A 81 15.15 3.18 9.05
N LYS A 82 15.92 2.76 10.06
CA LYS A 82 15.47 1.79 11.07
C LYS A 82 14.26 2.30 11.85
N ARG A 83 14.27 3.54 12.28
CA ARG A 83 13.14 4.17 12.98
C ARG A 83 11.87 4.19 12.12
N ILE A 84 11.99 4.52 10.84
CA ILE A 84 10.86 4.52 9.90
C ILE A 84 10.35 3.11 9.66
N ALA A 85 11.23 2.18 9.30
CA ALA A 85 10.87 0.81 8.97
C ALA A 85 10.33 0.01 10.16
N SER A 86 10.74 0.35 11.39
CA SER A 86 10.22 -0.28 12.62
C SER A 86 8.70 -0.12 12.80
N PHE A 87 8.08 0.86 12.16
CA PHE A 87 6.64 1.08 12.21
C PHE A 87 5.85 -0.02 11.48
N TYR A 88 6.40 -0.63 10.44
CA TYR A 88 5.76 -1.60 9.55
C TYR A 88 5.96 -3.03 10.07
N ASP A 89 5.03 -3.93 9.76
CA ASP A 89 5.14 -5.36 10.08
C ASP A 89 5.97 -6.10 9.02
N TYR A 90 5.89 -5.65 7.77
CA TYR A 90 6.72 -6.13 6.66
C TYR A 90 7.09 -4.98 5.71
N LEU A 91 8.14 -5.19 4.93
CA LEU A 91 8.60 -4.24 3.92
C LEU A 91 8.32 -4.77 2.52
N GLU A 92 8.13 -3.85 1.57
CA GLU A 92 7.79 -4.19 0.18
C GLU A 92 8.88 -3.71 -0.76
N ILE A 93 9.18 -4.55 -1.77
CA ILE A 93 9.99 -4.20 -2.94
C ILE A 93 9.19 -4.54 -4.20
N MET A 94 9.48 -3.85 -5.31
CA MET A 94 8.74 -3.99 -6.55
C MET A 94 9.66 -4.25 -7.73
N PRO A 95 9.16 -4.82 -8.85
CA PRO A 95 9.91 -4.94 -10.09
C PRO A 95 10.55 -3.61 -10.48
N LEU A 96 11.75 -3.65 -11.04
CA LEU A 96 12.48 -2.42 -11.40
C LEU A 96 11.68 -1.55 -12.37
N ALA A 97 10.96 -2.20 -13.28
CA ALA A 97 10.15 -1.54 -14.29
C ALA A 97 9.04 -0.64 -13.70
N ASN A 98 8.49 -0.98 -12.51
CA ASN A 98 7.51 -0.15 -11.81
C ASN A 98 8.10 1.22 -11.42
N ASN A 99 9.43 1.28 -11.24
CA ASN A 99 10.15 2.48 -10.81
C ASN A 99 11.01 3.11 -11.92
N HIS A 100 10.83 2.67 -13.18
CA HIS A 100 11.62 3.16 -14.31
C HIS A 100 11.49 4.68 -14.54
N PHE A 101 10.35 5.26 -14.18
CA PHE A 101 10.12 6.70 -14.24
C PHE A 101 11.14 7.51 -13.41
N LEU A 102 11.80 6.90 -12.43
CA LEU A 102 12.89 7.54 -11.66
C LEU A 102 14.16 7.69 -12.49
N LEU A 103 14.37 6.83 -13.49
CA LEU A 103 15.42 6.99 -14.49
C LEU A 103 15.05 8.07 -15.50
N ASP A 104 13.82 8.04 -16.01
CA ASP A 104 13.34 8.97 -17.03
C ASP A 104 13.37 10.42 -16.54
N ASN A 105 13.10 10.66 -15.26
CA ASN A 105 13.11 11.98 -14.66
C ASN A 105 14.47 12.37 -14.03
N GLY A 106 15.50 11.49 -14.18
CA GLY A 106 16.85 11.74 -13.67
C GLY A 106 17.04 11.66 -12.16
N THR A 107 16.05 11.15 -11.42
CA THR A 107 16.15 10.97 -9.94
C THR A 107 17.19 9.92 -9.59
N VAL A 108 17.27 8.83 -10.37
CA VAL A 108 18.35 7.83 -10.29
C VAL A 108 19.09 7.76 -11.64
N ARG A 109 20.32 7.26 -11.60
CA ARG A 109 21.24 7.33 -12.76
C ARG A 109 21.29 6.06 -13.61
N SER A 110 20.87 4.93 -13.05
CA SER A 110 20.98 3.62 -13.72
C SER A 110 20.00 2.61 -13.09
N GLU A 111 19.71 1.53 -13.83
CA GLU A 111 18.99 0.38 -13.28
C GLU A 111 19.68 -0.21 -12.05
N GLU A 112 21.02 -0.20 -12.03
CA GLU A 112 21.76 -0.68 -10.86
C GLU A 112 21.47 0.18 -9.63
N SER A 113 21.19 1.46 -9.80
CA SER A 113 20.70 2.31 -8.71
C SER A 113 19.33 1.86 -8.21
N LEU A 114 18.41 1.45 -9.10
CA LEU A 114 17.11 0.87 -8.71
C LEU A 114 17.28 -0.45 -7.96
N ARG A 115 18.16 -1.36 -8.45
CA ARG A 115 18.50 -2.61 -7.74
C ARG A 115 19.02 -2.33 -6.35
N ASN A 116 19.87 -1.31 -6.20
CA ASN A 116 20.45 -0.95 -4.91
C ASN A 116 19.41 -0.38 -3.93
N LEU A 117 18.35 0.31 -4.39
CA LEU A 117 17.22 0.69 -3.54
C LEU A 117 16.52 -0.56 -2.98
N ASN A 118 16.19 -1.53 -3.82
CA ASN A 118 15.58 -2.77 -3.38
C ASN A 118 16.49 -3.57 -2.45
N ARG A 119 17.79 -3.72 -2.79
CA ARG A 119 18.78 -4.38 -1.90
C ARG A 119 18.86 -3.71 -0.53
N ARG A 120 18.82 -2.37 -0.49
CA ARG A 120 18.86 -1.65 0.80
C ARG A 120 17.61 -1.91 1.63
N ILE A 121 16.43 -2.02 1.01
CA ILE A 121 15.18 -2.37 1.71
C ILE A 121 15.26 -3.81 2.23
N VAL A 122 15.78 -4.76 1.44
CA VAL A 122 16.01 -6.15 1.87
C VAL A 122 16.93 -6.19 3.07
N GLN A 123 18.08 -5.54 2.99
CA GLN A 123 19.04 -5.43 4.09
C GLN A 123 18.40 -4.82 5.35
N LEU A 124 17.58 -3.79 5.19
CA LEU A 124 16.86 -3.15 6.29
C LEU A 124 15.88 -4.10 6.97
N GLY A 125 15.19 -4.95 6.18
CA GLY A 125 14.35 -6.03 6.70
C GLY A 125 15.15 -7.03 7.52
N GLU A 126 16.29 -7.49 7.02
CA GLU A 126 17.20 -8.39 7.74
C GLU A 126 17.69 -7.79 9.05
N GLU A 127 18.17 -6.54 9.01
CA GLU A 127 18.63 -5.80 10.19
C GLU A 127 17.57 -5.63 11.28
N LEU A 128 16.29 -5.63 10.91
CA LEU A 128 15.15 -5.45 11.82
C LEU A 128 14.40 -6.75 12.12
N GLY A 129 14.79 -7.87 11.51
CA GLY A 129 14.08 -9.14 11.63
C GLY A 129 12.65 -9.09 11.07
N LYS A 130 12.43 -8.30 10.01
CA LYS A 130 11.13 -8.12 9.36
C LYS A 130 11.11 -8.80 7.99
N PRO A 131 10.01 -9.50 7.63
CA PRO A 131 9.88 -10.05 6.30
C PRO A 131 9.88 -8.94 5.24
N VAL A 132 10.55 -9.21 4.12
CA VAL A 132 10.46 -8.39 2.92
C VAL A 132 9.71 -9.18 1.86
N VAL A 133 8.74 -8.58 1.21
CA VAL A 133 7.94 -9.22 0.15
C VAL A 133 8.10 -8.48 -1.17
N ALA A 134 8.12 -9.24 -2.25
CA ALA A 134 8.06 -8.71 -3.60
C ALA A 134 6.60 -8.61 -4.04
N THR A 135 6.11 -7.39 -4.25
CA THR A 135 4.78 -7.09 -4.76
C THR A 135 4.85 -6.51 -6.17
N CYS A 136 3.78 -6.63 -6.95
CA CYS A 136 3.80 -6.29 -8.37
C CYS A 136 3.05 -4.99 -8.71
N ASP A 137 2.28 -4.44 -7.77
CA ASP A 137 1.42 -3.24 -7.98
C ASP A 137 0.53 -3.37 -9.23
N VAL A 138 -0.18 -4.48 -9.34
CA VAL A 138 -0.98 -4.84 -10.51
C VAL A 138 -2.13 -3.88 -10.74
N HIS A 139 -2.21 -3.32 -11.97
CA HIS A 139 -3.30 -2.45 -12.40
C HIS A 139 -4.09 -3.02 -13.59
N PHE A 140 -3.54 -4.01 -14.28
CA PHE A 140 -4.18 -4.73 -15.39
C PHE A 140 -3.58 -6.13 -15.53
N LEU A 141 -4.26 -7.02 -16.25
CA LEU A 141 -3.89 -8.44 -16.33
C LEU A 141 -2.75 -8.67 -17.32
N ASP A 142 -2.94 -8.30 -18.57
CA ASP A 142 -2.00 -8.57 -19.65
C ASP A 142 -1.30 -7.28 -20.10
N PRO A 143 -0.04 -7.34 -20.58
CA PRO A 143 0.73 -6.16 -21.00
C PRO A 143 0.00 -5.27 -22.02
N GLU A 144 -0.78 -5.87 -22.92
CA GLU A 144 -1.52 -5.17 -23.98
C GLU A 144 -2.67 -4.31 -23.42
N GLN A 145 -3.12 -4.57 -22.20
CA GLN A 145 -4.21 -3.83 -21.56
C GLN A 145 -3.76 -2.48 -20.96
N GLU A 146 -2.48 -2.19 -21.01
CA GLU A 146 -1.91 -0.91 -20.54
C GLU A 146 -2.61 0.29 -21.19
N ILE A 147 -2.98 0.18 -22.47
CA ILE A 147 -3.69 1.24 -23.19
C ILE A 147 -5.02 1.59 -22.55
N PHE A 148 -5.77 0.63 -22.01
CA PHE A 148 -7.05 0.89 -21.36
C PHE A 148 -6.88 1.70 -20.07
N ARG A 149 -5.81 1.39 -19.30
CA ARG A 149 -5.44 2.18 -18.12
C ARG A 149 -5.16 3.63 -18.50
N ARG A 150 -4.38 3.86 -19.56
CA ARG A 150 -4.05 5.22 -20.05
C ARG A 150 -5.30 5.99 -20.46
N ILE A 151 -6.24 5.36 -21.16
CA ILE A 151 -7.52 5.96 -21.55
C ILE A 151 -8.31 6.40 -20.30
N LEU A 152 -8.38 5.53 -19.28
CA LEU A 152 -9.08 5.86 -18.03
C LEU A 152 -8.40 7.01 -17.26
N LEU A 153 -7.07 7.03 -17.21
CA LEU A 153 -6.31 8.11 -16.58
C LEU A 153 -6.49 9.44 -17.33
N ALA A 154 -6.45 9.40 -18.67
CA ALA A 154 -6.69 10.57 -19.52
C ALA A 154 -8.10 11.13 -19.31
N ALA A 155 -9.12 10.26 -19.26
CA ALA A 155 -10.49 10.67 -18.97
C ALA A 155 -10.65 11.35 -17.59
N LYS A 156 -9.85 10.93 -16.61
CA LYS A 156 -9.78 11.52 -15.26
C LYS A 156 -8.80 12.70 -15.17
N LYS A 157 -8.19 13.12 -16.28
CA LYS A 157 -7.24 14.25 -16.37
C LYS A 157 -5.99 14.08 -15.46
N PHE A 158 -5.49 12.86 -15.31
CA PHE A 158 -4.21 12.64 -14.66
C PHE A 158 -3.06 13.13 -15.55
N SER A 159 -2.07 13.77 -14.94
CA SER A 159 -0.94 14.40 -15.66
C SER A 159 0.06 13.38 -16.25
N ASP A 160 0.00 12.13 -15.81
CA ASP A 160 0.83 11.02 -16.21
C ASP A 160 0.11 9.99 -17.09
N ALA A 161 -1.07 10.35 -17.61
CA ALA A 161 -1.90 9.49 -18.44
C ALA A 161 -1.18 9.00 -19.73
N ASP A 162 -0.23 9.76 -20.23
CA ASP A 162 0.54 9.42 -21.44
C ASP A 162 1.75 8.50 -21.16
N LYS A 163 2.04 8.23 -19.88
CA LYS A 163 3.16 7.39 -19.50
C LYS A 163 2.76 5.92 -19.49
N ALA A 164 3.43 5.12 -20.31
CA ALA A 164 3.32 3.68 -20.27
C ALA A 164 4.02 3.16 -18.98
N MET A 165 3.31 2.37 -18.19
CA MET A 165 3.86 1.72 -17.01
C MET A 165 3.54 0.23 -17.03
N PRO A 166 4.53 -0.66 -16.87
CA PRO A 166 4.34 -2.10 -16.99
C PRO A 166 3.76 -2.72 -15.69
N LEU A 167 2.60 -2.24 -15.29
CA LEU A 167 1.91 -2.64 -14.06
C LEU A 167 0.94 -3.80 -14.31
N TYR A 168 1.37 -4.78 -15.10
CA TYR A 168 0.59 -5.98 -15.40
C TYR A 168 0.83 -7.08 -14.36
N TYR A 169 -0.09 -8.04 -14.33
CA TYR A 169 0.04 -9.21 -13.46
C TYR A 169 1.22 -10.08 -13.94
N ARG A 170 2.11 -10.41 -13.00
CA ARG A 170 3.23 -11.33 -13.22
C ARG A 170 3.00 -12.63 -12.48
N THR A 171 3.25 -13.73 -13.15
CA THR A 171 3.27 -15.06 -12.54
C THR A 171 4.43 -15.19 -11.56
N THR A 172 4.42 -16.25 -10.73
CA THR A 172 5.50 -16.52 -9.78
C THR A 172 6.85 -16.66 -10.50
N VAL A 173 6.88 -17.31 -11.68
CA VAL A 173 8.11 -17.48 -12.47
C VAL A 173 8.64 -16.13 -12.92
N GLU A 174 7.80 -15.30 -13.50
CA GLU A 174 8.18 -13.96 -13.93
C GLU A 174 8.66 -13.08 -12.76
N MET A 175 8.01 -13.19 -11.59
CA MET A 175 8.47 -12.48 -10.39
C MET A 175 9.83 -12.97 -9.92
N LEU A 176 10.09 -14.28 -9.94
CA LEU A 176 11.42 -14.82 -9.60
C LEU A 176 12.49 -14.31 -10.55
N ASP A 177 12.20 -14.20 -11.86
CA ASP A 177 13.11 -13.65 -12.86
C ASP A 177 13.38 -12.16 -12.61
N GLU A 178 12.33 -11.37 -12.30
CA GLU A 178 12.45 -9.93 -11.98
C GLU A 178 13.40 -9.69 -10.77
N PHE A 179 13.42 -10.59 -9.81
CA PHE A 179 14.23 -10.46 -8.59
C PHE A 179 15.49 -11.35 -8.59
N ALA A 180 15.85 -11.99 -9.74
CA ALA A 180 17.02 -12.85 -9.86
C ALA A 180 18.35 -12.16 -9.47
N TYR A 181 18.42 -10.84 -9.58
CA TYR A 181 19.57 -10.03 -9.16
C TYR A 181 19.85 -10.03 -7.65
N LEU A 182 18.92 -10.52 -6.83
CA LEU A 182 19.11 -10.72 -5.39
C LEU A 182 19.81 -12.06 -5.06
N GLY A 183 19.95 -12.94 -6.06
CA GLY A 183 20.33 -14.33 -5.90
C GLY A 183 19.14 -15.26 -5.69
N PRO A 184 19.26 -16.56 -6.07
CA PRO A 184 18.12 -17.47 -6.13
C PRO A 184 17.42 -17.67 -4.76
N GLU A 185 18.18 -17.80 -3.69
CA GLU A 185 17.64 -18.01 -2.34
C GLU A 185 16.86 -16.79 -1.87
N LYS A 186 17.41 -15.57 -2.04
CA LYS A 186 16.75 -14.34 -1.63
C LYS A 186 15.55 -14.02 -2.52
N ALA A 187 15.62 -14.27 -3.83
CA ALA A 187 14.47 -14.14 -4.73
C ALA A 187 13.32 -15.06 -4.28
N GLN A 188 13.63 -16.35 -4.00
CA GLN A 188 12.63 -17.30 -3.48
C GLN A 188 12.04 -16.84 -2.13
N GLU A 189 12.87 -16.30 -1.24
CA GLU A 189 12.43 -15.78 0.06
C GLU A 189 11.42 -14.66 -0.10
N VAL A 190 11.74 -13.61 -0.88
CA VAL A 190 10.89 -12.40 -0.99
C VAL A 190 9.67 -12.61 -1.88
N VAL A 191 9.76 -13.45 -2.92
CA VAL A 191 8.67 -13.68 -3.88
C VAL A 191 7.69 -14.74 -3.38
N VAL A 192 8.17 -15.81 -2.75
CA VAL A 192 7.35 -16.99 -2.42
C VAL A 192 7.22 -17.19 -0.93
N THR A 193 8.33 -17.31 -0.21
CA THR A 193 8.28 -17.73 1.20
C THR A 193 7.60 -16.69 2.07
N ASN A 194 8.03 -15.43 1.99
CA ASN A 194 7.50 -14.35 2.84
C ASN A 194 6.08 -13.95 2.45
N THR A 195 5.74 -13.97 1.16
CA THR A 195 4.38 -13.67 0.70
C THR A 195 3.38 -14.70 1.20
N ASN A 196 3.73 -16.00 1.13
CA ASN A 196 2.91 -17.07 1.67
C ASN A 196 2.80 -16.97 3.20
N ALA A 197 3.90 -16.70 3.90
CA ALA A 197 3.88 -16.57 5.37
C ALA A 197 2.93 -15.43 5.83
N ILE A 198 2.88 -14.30 5.10
CA ILE A 198 1.91 -13.23 5.39
C ILE A 198 0.49 -13.71 5.11
N ALA A 199 0.25 -14.35 3.96
CA ALA A 199 -1.07 -14.87 3.61
C ALA A 199 -1.57 -15.91 4.64
N ASP A 200 -0.71 -16.84 5.04
CA ASP A 200 -1.03 -17.90 6.02
C ASP A 200 -1.28 -17.34 7.44
N SER A 201 -0.77 -16.15 7.74
CA SER A 201 -1.01 -15.48 9.02
C SER A 201 -2.41 -14.87 9.14
N VAL A 202 -3.16 -14.80 8.03
CA VAL A 202 -4.53 -14.28 7.99
C VAL A 202 -5.52 -15.37 8.39
N GLU A 203 -6.35 -15.10 9.38
CA GLU A 203 -7.38 -16.01 9.84
C GLU A 203 -8.55 -16.08 8.83
N VAL A 204 -9.17 -17.25 8.71
CA VAL A 204 -10.41 -17.39 7.92
C VAL A 204 -11.58 -16.84 8.74
N PHE A 205 -12.28 -15.84 8.23
CA PHE A 205 -13.47 -15.27 8.87
C PHE A 205 -14.49 -14.82 7.83
N GLU A 206 -15.75 -14.74 8.25
CA GLU A 206 -16.83 -14.21 7.41
C GLU A 206 -16.67 -12.67 7.28
N LEU A 207 -16.47 -12.21 6.04
CA LEU A 207 -16.34 -10.78 5.73
C LEU A 207 -17.67 -10.04 5.87
N LEU A 208 -18.76 -10.65 5.36
CA LEU A 208 -20.10 -10.10 5.41
C LEU A 208 -20.99 -10.99 6.27
N PRO A 209 -21.79 -10.41 7.19
CA PRO A 209 -22.77 -11.20 7.92
C PRO A 209 -23.80 -11.80 6.96
N LYS A 210 -24.30 -13.02 7.30
CA LYS A 210 -25.33 -13.71 6.50
C LYS A 210 -26.71 -13.04 6.65
N ASP A 211 -26.94 -12.40 7.79
CA ASP A 211 -28.21 -11.75 8.10
C ASP A 211 -28.29 -10.36 7.47
N LEU A 212 -29.51 -9.99 7.09
CA LEU A 212 -29.81 -8.63 6.67
C LEU A 212 -30.10 -7.76 7.87
N TYR A 213 -29.49 -6.58 7.91
CA TYR A 213 -29.68 -5.58 8.98
C TYR A 213 -30.35 -4.32 8.41
N PRO A 214 -31.65 -4.37 8.08
CA PRO A 214 -32.37 -3.19 7.59
C PRO A 214 -32.38 -2.11 8.68
N PRO A 215 -32.27 -0.82 8.31
CA PRO A 215 -32.34 0.28 9.27
C PRO A 215 -33.71 0.27 9.97
N LYS A 216 -33.72 0.43 11.29
CA LYS A 216 -34.92 0.63 12.07
C LYS A 216 -35.23 2.12 12.12
N ILE A 217 -36.29 2.52 11.45
CA ILE A 217 -36.80 3.90 11.48
C ILE A 217 -38.00 3.91 12.40
N GLU A 218 -37.92 4.76 13.43
CA GLU A 218 -39.00 4.88 14.41
C GLU A 218 -40.29 5.33 13.72
N ASN A 219 -41.41 4.67 14.05
CA ASN A 219 -42.74 4.94 13.46
C ASN A 219 -42.82 4.81 11.92
N SER A 220 -41.88 4.12 11.28
CA SER A 220 -41.84 3.98 9.80
C SER A 220 -43.15 3.49 9.19
N ALA A 221 -43.80 2.51 9.84
CA ALA A 221 -45.09 2.00 9.35
C ALA A 221 -46.20 3.05 9.38
N GLN A 222 -46.24 3.90 10.43
CA GLN A 222 -47.23 4.99 10.50
C GLN A 222 -46.88 6.09 9.51
N GLN A 223 -45.61 6.50 9.43
CA GLN A 223 -45.17 7.50 8.46
C GLN A 223 -45.50 7.08 7.03
N LEU A 224 -45.31 5.79 6.70
CA LEU A 224 -45.69 5.27 5.38
C LEU A 224 -47.19 5.34 5.14
N LYS A 225 -48.01 4.99 6.14
CA LYS A 225 -49.46 5.12 6.05
C LYS A 225 -49.91 6.56 5.83
N ASP A 226 -49.34 7.49 6.59
CA ASP A 226 -49.65 8.92 6.47
C ASP A 226 -49.25 9.48 5.09
N LEU A 227 -48.15 8.98 4.52
CA LEU A 227 -47.72 9.36 3.16
C LEU A 227 -48.63 8.78 2.06
N VAL A 228 -49.25 7.64 2.28
CA VAL A 228 -50.10 6.94 1.28
C VAL A 228 -51.56 7.35 1.37
N TYR A 229 -52.07 7.60 2.56
CA TYR A 229 -53.50 7.81 2.81
C TYR A 229 -53.84 9.23 3.35
N GLY A 230 -52.84 10.01 3.71
CA GLY A 230 -52.98 11.40 4.17
C GLY A 230 -53.03 12.37 3.05
#